data_2c17e0c3ca097474527efd113b536540
#
_entry.id   2c17e0c3ca097474527efd113b536540
#
_cell.length_a   1.000
_cell.length_b   1.000
_cell.length_c   1.000
_cell.angle_alpha   90.00
_cell.angle_beta   90.00
_cell.angle_gamma   90.00
#
_symmetry.space_group_name_H-M   'P 1'
#
loop_
_entity.id
_entity.type
_entity.pdbx_description
1 polymer ?
#
loop_
_entity_poly.entity_id
_entity_poly.type
_entity_poly.pdbx_seq_one_letter_code
_entity_poly.pdbx_strand_id
1 'polypeptide(L)'
;ARITIPYAVADFVDLRERGYYYVDKTDFIPSLEDYNAPVFSVPGVSQEFAYLYLGVLYDRTKADRFEELFGRTWIGEHPTEEHNRYMVVRYDFSKMVMADDMEGLERNFNDLNCSAVEIMVTHNGTCFKDFRFSSRGDASKMLEEALGYAREHGLPKVYVLIDEYDNFTNQLLTAYKDPLYESVTTGESFLRTFFKAIKAGIGEGSIRTCFCTGV
;
A
#
# COMPACT_ATOMS: atom_id res chain seq x y z
N ALA A 1 29.67 -16.45 11.03
CA ALA A 1 29.09 -15.82 9.85
C ALA A 1 29.25 -14.31 9.98
N ARG A 2 29.62 -13.61 8.93
CA ARG A 2 29.75 -12.14 8.93
C ARG A 2 28.35 -11.55 8.88
N ILE A 3 27.98 -10.76 9.87
CA ILE A 3 26.71 -10.04 9.89
C ILE A 3 26.81 -8.88 8.90
N THR A 4 25.96 -8.86 7.89
CA THR A 4 25.87 -7.77 6.92
C THR A 4 24.64 -6.95 7.25
N ILE A 5 24.87 -5.67 7.61
CA ILE A 5 23.78 -4.73 7.91
C ILE A 5 23.22 -4.22 6.57
N PRO A 6 21.89 -4.26 6.35
CA PRO A 6 21.30 -3.71 5.14
C PRO A 6 21.47 -2.19 5.10
N TYR A 7 21.83 -1.66 3.94
CA TYR A 7 21.82 -0.23 3.67
C TYR A 7 20.90 0.03 2.47
N ALA A 8 19.89 0.86 2.63
CA ALA A 8 18.93 1.22 1.60
C ALA A 8 18.23 0.01 0.93
N VAL A 9 17.94 -1.05 1.69
CA VAL A 9 17.17 -2.19 1.16
C VAL A 9 15.68 -1.85 1.26
N ALA A 10 15.06 -1.62 0.10
CA ALA A 10 13.66 -1.24 -0.02
C ALA A 10 12.70 -2.44 -0.27
N ASP A 11 13.19 -3.68 -0.15
CA ASP A 11 12.41 -4.89 -0.39
C ASP A 11 12.72 -5.96 0.66
N PHE A 12 11.67 -6.44 1.36
CA PHE A 12 11.79 -7.50 2.35
C PHE A 12 12.24 -8.83 1.73
N VAL A 13 11.81 -9.12 0.52
CA VAL A 13 12.24 -10.34 -0.19
C VAL A 13 13.75 -10.32 -0.42
N ASP A 14 14.30 -9.23 -0.93
CA ASP A 14 15.73 -9.05 -1.15
C ASP A 14 16.52 -9.13 0.17
N LEU A 15 15.98 -8.54 1.25
CA LEU A 15 16.56 -8.62 2.59
C LEU A 15 16.70 -10.07 3.07
N ARG A 16 15.68 -10.89 2.85
CA ARG A 16 15.67 -12.30 3.25
C ARG A 16 16.53 -13.18 2.34
N GLU A 17 16.47 -12.99 1.03
CA GLU A 17 17.24 -13.76 0.06
C GLU A 17 18.75 -13.56 0.23
N ARG A 18 19.19 -12.34 0.51
CA ARG A 18 20.61 -12.02 0.74
C ARG A 18 21.10 -12.35 2.16
N GLY A 19 20.20 -12.78 3.04
CA GLY A 19 20.54 -13.12 4.42
C GLY A 19 21.09 -11.92 5.22
N TYR A 20 20.60 -10.72 4.96
CA TYR A 20 20.96 -9.53 5.74
C TYR A 20 20.47 -9.66 7.19
N TYR A 21 21.15 -8.91 8.06
CA TYR A 21 20.74 -8.81 9.45
C TYR A 21 19.32 -8.17 9.53
N TYR A 22 18.43 -8.88 10.18
CA TYR A 22 17.04 -8.46 10.38
C TYR A 22 16.68 -8.63 11.86
N VAL A 23 16.16 -7.57 12.46
CA VAL A 23 15.58 -7.63 13.80
C VAL A 23 14.10 -7.93 13.65
N ASP A 24 13.71 -9.11 14.08
CA ASP A 24 12.30 -9.52 14.02
C ASP A 24 11.47 -8.74 15.04
N LYS A 25 10.38 -8.15 14.53
CA LYS A 25 9.35 -7.46 15.31
C LYS A 25 7.95 -7.86 14.85
N THR A 26 7.84 -9.03 14.20
CA THR A 26 6.57 -9.47 13.63
C THR A 26 5.55 -9.93 14.67
N ASP A 27 5.92 -9.96 15.94
CA ASP A 27 5.05 -10.24 17.08
C ASP A 27 3.93 -9.20 17.29
N PHE A 28 4.05 -8.00 16.70
CA PHE A 28 2.99 -6.97 16.74
C PHE A 28 1.83 -7.25 15.76
N ILE A 29 2.04 -8.13 14.76
CA ILE A 29 1.08 -8.34 13.66
C ILE A 29 -0.32 -8.74 14.14
N PRO A 30 -0.51 -9.68 15.09
CA PRO A 30 -1.83 -9.99 15.60
C PRO A 30 -2.56 -8.77 16.17
N SER A 31 -1.85 -7.90 16.89
CA SER A 31 -2.43 -6.66 17.42
C SER A 31 -2.84 -5.69 16.31
N LEU A 32 -2.10 -5.68 15.20
CA LEU A 32 -2.45 -4.87 14.02
C LEU A 32 -3.71 -5.41 13.32
N GLU A 33 -3.84 -6.73 13.24
CA GLU A 33 -4.99 -7.39 12.61
C GLU A 33 -6.31 -7.19 13.37
N ASP A 34 -6.23 -7.00 14.68
CA ASP A 34 -7.39 -6.66 15.53
C ASP A 34 -7.92 -5.23 15.29
N TYR A 35 -7.14 -4.37 14.64
CA TYR A 35 -7.57 -3.02 14.31
C TYR A 35 -8.50 -3.00 13.09
N ASN A 36 -9.70 -2.46 13.27
CA ASN A 36 -10.72 -2.34 12.22
C ASN A 36 -10.74 -0.95 11.52
N ALA A 37 -9.73 -0.13 11.77
CA ALA A 37 -9.59 1.21 11.19
C ALA A 37 -8.29 1.33 10.40
N PRO A 38 -8.15 2.32 9.49
CA PRO A 38 -6.86 2.63 8.88
C PRO A 38 -5.78 2.86 9.93
N VAL A 39 -4.61 2.23 9.76
CA VAL A 39 -3.50 2.32 10.70
C VAL A 39 -2.45 3.26 10.14
N PHE A 40 -2.07 4.28 10.93
CA PHE A 40 -1.08 5.28 10.54
C PHE A 40 0.28 5.10 11.22
N SER A 41 0.35 4.33 12.29
CA SER A 41 1.63 4.02 12.93
C SER A 41 1.51 2.80 13.85
N VAL A 42 2.64 2.10 14.04
CA VAL A 42 2.73 1.00 15.00
C VAL A 42 3.84 1.35 16.01
N PRO A 43 3.52 1.51 17.31
CA PRO A 43 4.50 1.84 18.32
C PRO A 43 5.64 0.81 18.37
N GLY A 44 6.89 1.29 18.37
CA GLY A 44 8.07 0.43 18.49
C GLY A 44 8.50 -0.31 17.23
N VAL A 45 7.77 -0.16 16.13
CA VAL A 45 8.13 -0.69 14.81
C VAL A 45 8.42 0.50 13.89
N SER A 46 9.57 0.47 13.21
CA SER A 46 9.82 1.49 12.17
C SER A 46 8.81 1.32 11.06
N GLN A 47 8.22 2.41 10.63
CA GLN A 47 7.13 2.40 9.65
C GLN A 47 7.59 1.81 8.31
N GLU A 48 8.82 2.11 7.89
CA GLU A 48 9.44 1.52 6.71
C GLU A 48 9.48 -0.01 6.79
N PHE A 49 9.89 -0.57 7.93
CA PHE A 49 9.89 -2.02 8.12
C PHE A 49 8.48 -2.60 8.06
N ALA A 50 7.51 -1.97 8.73
CA ALA A 50 6.12 -2.43 8.69
C ALA A 50 5.60 -2.47 7.25
N TYR A 51 5.80 -1.40 6.48
CA TYR A 51 5.39 -1.33 5.08
C TYR A 51 6.02 -2.45 4.24
N LEU A 52 7.32 -2.71 4.43
CA LEU A 52 8.06 -3.71 3.66
C LEU A 52 7.51 -5.12 3.86
N TYR A 53 7.37 -5.58 5.10
CA TYR A 53 6.95 -6.97 5.32
C TYR A 53 5.44 -7.17 5.33
N LEU A 54 4.61 -6.19 5.69
CA LEU A 54 3.16 -6.33 5.56
C LEU A 54 2.75 -6.55 4.10
N GLY A 55 3.39 -5.84 3.17
CA GLY A 55 3.14 -6.01 1.76
C GLY A 55 3.58 -7.34 1.16
N VAL A 56 4.43 -8.10 1.86
CA VAL A 56 4.81 -9.47 1.46
C VAL A 56 4.00 -10.50 2.24
N LEU A 57 3.79 -10.26 3.55
CA LEU A 57 3.04 -11.14 4.43
C LEU A 57 1.60 -11.33 3.96
N TYR A 58 0.94 -10.25 3.57
CA TYR A 58 -0.46 -10.29 3.16
C TYR A 58 -0.66 -10.63 1.68
N ASP A 59 0.39 -10.54 0.86
CA ASP A 59 0.31 -10.79 -0.57
C ASP A 59 0.06 -12.28 -0.89
N ARG A 60 -1.11 -12.59 -1.43
CA ARG A 60 -1.49 -13.93 -1.83
C ARG A 60 -0.57 -14.55 -2.89
N THR A 61 0.10 -13.71 -3.68
CA THR A 61 1.04 -14.18 -4.71
C THR A 61 2.37 -14.66 -4.15
N LYS A 62 2.59 -14.49 -2.83
CA LYS A 62 3.78 -14.95 -2.10
C LYS A 62 3.52 -16.15 -1.18
N ALA A 63 2.33 -16.77 -1.27
CA ALA A 63 1.92 -17.86 -0.38
C ALA A 63 2.87 -19.07 -0.44
N ASP A 64 3.38 -19.42 -1.60
CA ASP A 64 4.33 -20.51 -1.82
C ASP A 64 5.73 -20.23 -1.25
N ARG A 65 6.03 -18.98 -0.92
CA ARG A 65 7.31 -18.54 -0.36
C ARG A 65 7.23 -18.16 1.13
N PHE A 66 6.08 -18.37 1.78
CA PHE A 66 5.88 -17.94 3.17
C PHE A 66 6.96 -18.50 4.10
N GLU A 67 7.22 -19.80 4.06
CA GLU A 67 8.24 -20.45 4.90
C GLU A 67 9.66 -19.92 4.61
N GLU A 68 10.00 -19.70 3.34
CA GLU A 68 11.29 -19.13 2.95
C GLU A 68 11.48 -17.73 3.53
N LEU A 69 10.45 -16.90 3.45
CA LEU A 69 10.53 -15.48 3.82
C LEU A 69 10.35 -15.24 5.32
N PHE A 70 9.45 -15.97 5.96
CA PHE A 70 9.04 -15.76 7.34
C PHE A 70 9.39 -16.89 8.32
N GLY A 71 9.79 -18.07 7.87
CA GLY A 71 9.97 -19.28 8.70
C GLY A 71 10.92 -19.13 9.91
N ARG A 72 11.72 -18.04 9.98
CA ARG A 72 12.58 -17.72 11.12
C ARG A 72 12.17 -16.44 11.82
N THR A 73 10.90 -16.08 11.74
CA THR A 73 10.33 -14.91 12.40
C THR A 73 9.22 -15.36 13.33
N TRP A 74 8.83 -14.49 14.26
CA TRP A 74 7.74 -14.81 15.18
C TRP A 74 6.44 -15.14 14.41
N ILE A 75 6.10 -14.37 13.38
CA ILE A 75 4.89 -14.62 12.56
C ILE A 75 5.02 -15.90 11.72
N GLY A 76 6.22 -16.31 11.36
CA GLY A 76 6.47 -17.58 10.66
C GLY A 76 6.23 -18.78 11.57
N GLU A 77 6.58 -18.66 12.86
CA GLU A 77 6.33 -19.69 13.87
C GLU A 77 4.88 -19.67 14.41
N HIS A 78 4.21 -18.49 14.32
CA HIS A 78 2.84 -18.26 14.80
C HIS A 78 1.99 -17.60 13.69
N PRO A 79 1.78 -18.27 12.55
CA PRO A 79 1.07 -17.68 11.43
C PRO A 79 -0.39 -17.37 11.78
N THR A 80 -0.85 -16.17 11.41
CA THR A 80 -2.26 -15.80 11.53
C THR A 80 -3.07 -16.32 10.35
N GLU A 81 -4.38 -16.32 10.46
CA GLU A 81 -5.25 -16.68 9.34
C GLU A 81 -5.24 -15.66 8.20
N GLU A 82 -4.72 -14.45 8.44
CA GLU A 82 -4.72 -13.34 7.52
C GLU A 82 -3.54 -13.37 6.51
N HIS A 83 -2.47 -14.14 6.80
CA HIS A 83 -1.29 -14.15 5.94
C HIS A 83 -1.61 -14.68 4.54
N ASN A 84 -1.00 -14.07 3.52
CA ASN A 84 -1.12 -14.44 2.11
C ASN A 84 -2.56 -14.57 1.56
N ARG A 85 -3.48 -13.76 2.06
CA ARG A 85 -4.91 -13.81 1.68
C ARG A 85 -5.36 -12.71 0.75
N TYR A 86 -4.57 -11.64 0.58
CA TYR A 86 -5.02 -10.42 -0.04
C TYR A 86 -4.33 -10.14 -1.37
N MET A 87 -4.99 -9.37 -2.21
CA MET A 87 -4.34 -8.64 -3.29
C MET A 87 -3.77 -7.37 -2.69
N VAL A 88 -2.48 -7.08 -2.90
CA VAL A 88 -1.83 -5.92 -2.29
C VAL A 88 -1.63 -4.82 -3.32
N VAL A 89 -2.13 -3.62 -3.02
CA VAL A 89 -1.80 -2.40 -3.76
C VAL A 89 -0.88 -1.54 -2.92
N ARG A 90 0.20 -1.04 -3.53
CA ARG A 90 1.22 -0.21 -2.88
C ARG A 90 1.28 1.14 -3.56
N TYR A 91 0.96 2.19 -2.83
CA TYR A 91 1.12 3.58 -3.23
C TYR A 91 2.35 4.16 -2.54
N ASP A 92 3.32 4.59 -3.31
CA ASP A 92 4.59 5.14 -2.81
C ASP A 92 4.64 6.64 -3.10
N PHE A 93 4.21 7.43 -2.15
CA PHE A 93 4.14 8.88 -2.30
C PHE A 93 5.50 9.56 -2.23
N SER A 94 6.58 8.86 -1.86
CA SER A 94 7.93 9.39 -1.98
C SER A 94 8.32 9.70 -3.41
N LYS A 95 7.67 9.03 -4.37
CA LYS A 95 7.89 9.20 -5.81
C LYS A 95 7.07 10.32 -6.46
N MET A 96 6.26 11.03 -5.66
CA MET A 96 5.46 12.13 -6.18
C MET A 96 6.34 13.25 -6.72
N VAL A 97 6.06 13.65 -7.94
CA VAL A 97 6.68 14.82 -8.58
C VAL A 97 5.76 16.01 -8.41
N MET A 98 6.27 17.04 -7.74
CA MET A 98 5.53 18.30 -7.59
C MET A 98 5.43 19.03 -8.93
N ALA A 99 4.39 19.80 -9.11
CA ALA A 99 4.14 20.60 -10.31
C ALA A 99 3.87 22.05 -9.94
N ASP A 100 3.97 22.95 -10.91
CA ASP A 100 3.77 24.40 -10.69
C ASP A 100 2.28 24.76 -10.53
N ASP A 101 1.38 23.87 -10.97
CA ASP A 101 -0.07 24.07 -10.88
C ASP A 101 -0.80 22.79 -10.45
N MET A 102 -2.08 22.95 -10.13
CA MET A 102 -2.95 21.88 -9.66
C MET A 102 -3.21 20.80 -10.70
N GLU A 103 -3.34 21.19 -11.96
CA GLU A 103 -3.60 20.24 -13.06
C GLU A 103 -2.40 19.33 -13.28
N GLY A 104 -1.17 19.89 -13.26
CA GLY A 104 0.06 19.13 -13.34
C GLY A 104 0.26 18.21 -12.13
N LEU A 105 -0.06 18.72 -10.91
CA LEU A 105 0.02 17.91 -9.71
C LEU A 105 -0.97 16.73 -9.72
N GLU A 106 -2.21 16.98 -10.12
CA GLU A 106 -3.22 15.94 -10.26
C GLU A 106 -2.82 14.90 -11.32
N ARG A 107 -2.27 15.33 -12.44
CA ARG A 107 -1.74 14.45 -13.49
C ARG A 107 -0.63 13.55 -12.95
N ASN A 108 0.37 14.13 -12.26
CA ASN A 108 1.47 13.38 -11.68
C ASN A 108 0.98 12.39 -10.61
N PHE A 109 0.00 12.80 -9.80
CA PHE A 109 -0.65 11.92 -8.81
C PHE A 109 -1.34 10.75 -9.48
N ASN A 110 -2.13 11.01 -10.52
CA ASN A 110 -2.84 9.97 -11.24
C ASN A 110 -1.88 9.01 -11.96
N ASP A 111 -0.85 9.52 -12.64
CA ASP A 111 0.14 8.68 -13.34
C ASP A 111 0.82 7.69 -12.38
N LEU A 112 1.24 8.18 -11.21
CA LEU A 112 1.87 7.34 -10.20
C LEU A 112 0.90 6.28 -9.66
N ASN A 113 -0.30 6.69 -9.28
CA ASN A 113 -1.24 5.81 -8.56
C ASN A 113 -2.02 4.88 -9.50
N CYS A 114 -2.26 5.26 -10.76
CA CYS A 114 -2.76 4.34 -11.79
C CYS A 114 -1.80 3.17 -11.98
N SER A 115 -0.49 3.45 -12.04
CA SER A 115 0.53 2.41 -12.16
C SER A 115 0.49 1.41 -11.00
N ALA A 116 0.26 1.88 -9.78
CA ALA A 116 0.14 1.00 -8.61
C ALA A 116 -1.06 0.02 -8.74
N VAL A 117 -2.21 0.50 -9.21
CA VAL A 117 -3.39 -0.34 -9.44
C VAL A 117 -3.16 -1.32 -10.59
N GLU A 118 -2.53 -0.89 -11.68
CA GLU A 118 -2.16 -1.76 -12.80
C GLU A 118 -1.21 -2.88 -12.37
N ILE A 119 -0.22 -2.58 -11.53
CA ILE A 119 0.71 -3.57 -10.98
C ILE A 119 -0.05 -4.60 -10.15
N MET A 120 -0.95 -4.18 -9.25
CA MET A 120 -1.78 -5.09 -8.46
C MET A 120 -2.59 -6.03 -9.34
N VAL A 121 -3.27 -5.50 -10.35
CA VAL A 121 -4.09 -6.30 -11.29
C VAL A 121 -3.21 -7.26 -12.09
N THR A 122 -2.05 -6.81 -12.56
CA THR A 122 -1.11 -7.63 -13.33
C THR A 122 -0.54 -8.79 -12.49
N HIS A 123 -0.12 -8.52 -11.25
CA HIS A 123 0.37 -9.54 -10.33
C HIS A 123 -0.70 -10.59 -9.99
N ASN A 124 -1.97 -10.18 -10.00
CA ASN A 124 -3.10 -11.06 -9.79
C ASN A 124 -3.80 -11.45 -11.11
N GLY A 125 -3.09 -11.48 -12.23
CA GLY A 125 -3.65 -11.67 -13.58
C GLY A 125 -4.48 -12.93 -13.76
N THR A 126 -4.21 -13.99 -12.98
CA THR A 126 -5.06 -15.21 -12.97
C THR A 126 -6.47 -14.94 -12.49
N CYS A 127 -6.66 -13.92 -11.63
CA CYS A 127 -7.96 -13.48 -11.13
C CYS A 127 -8.64 -12.48 -12.08
N PHE A 128 -7.85 -11.70 -12.83
CA PHE A 128 -8.30 -10.59 -13.69
C PHE A 128 -8.24 -10.91 -15.19
N LYS A 129 -8.48 -12.17 -15.58
CA LYS A 129 -8.26 -12.64 -16.96
C LYS A 129 -8.97 -11.80 -18.03
N ASP A 130 -10.22 -11.45 -17.79
CA ASP A 130 -11.07 -10.72 -18.75
C ASP A 130 -11.24 -9.24 -18.37
N PHE A 131 -10.57 -8.81 -17.33
CA PHE A 131 -10.67 -7.43 -16.86
C PHE A 131 -9.90 -6.46 -17.75
N ARG A 132 -10.49 -5.30 -18.01
CA ARG A 132 -9.85 -4.17 -18.68
C ARG A 132 -10.33 -2.88 -18.04
N PHE A 133 -9.39 -1.98 -17.77
CA PHE A 133 -9.72 -0.65 -17.28
C PHE A 133 -10.41 0.18 -18.37
N SER A 134 -11.53 0.82 -18.03
CA SER A 134 -12.22 1.80 -18.85
C SER A 134 -11.80 3.24 -18.55
N SER A 135 -11.42 3.51 -17.30
CA SER A 135 -11.09 4.85 -16.79
C SER A 135 -9.58 5.08 -16.62
N ARG A 136 -8.80 4.86 -17.68
CA ARG A 136 -7.36 5.10 -17.64
C ARG A 136 -7.05 6.57 -17.36
N GLY A 137 -6.05 6.82 -16.49
CA GLY A 137 -5.62 8.17 -16.13
C GLY A 137 -6.37 8.80 -14.94
N ASP A 138 -7.24 8.05 -14.28
CA ASP A 138 -7.90 8.45 -13.03
C ASP A 138 -7.71 7.32 -11.99
N ALA A 139 -6.80 7.55 -11.05
CA ALA A 139 -6.40 6.53 -10.08
C ALA A 139 -7.57 6.06 -9.18
N SER A 140 -8.45 6.98 -8.81
CA SER A 140 -9.62 6.66 -7.99
C SER A 140 -10.58 5.74 -8.73
N LYS A 141 -10.92 6.07 -9.97
CA LYS A 141 -11.80 5.26 -10.81
C LYS A 141 -11.20 3.92 -11.16
N MET A 142 -9.90 3.87 -11.48
CA MET A 142 -9.23 2.60 -11.76
C MET A 142 -9.26 1.68 -10.54
N LEU A 143 -9.05 2.21 -9.34
CA LEU A 143 -9.20 1.42 -8.11
C LEU A 143 -10.63 0.93 -7.94
N GLU A 144 -11.63 1.79 -8.10
CA GLU A 144 -13.05 1.43 -8.00
C GLU A 144 -13.45 0.35 -9.02
N GLU A 145 -12.98 0.42 -10.26
CA GLU A 145 -13.22 -0.60 -11.29
C GLU A 145 -12.61 -1.96 -10.89
N ALA A 146 -11.36 -1.97 -10.42
CA ALA A 146 -10.72 -3.20 -9.97
C ALA A 146 -11.44 -3.81 -8.76
N LEU A 147 -11.85 -2.99 -7.78
CA LEU A 147 -12.60 -3.43 -6.61
C LEU A 147 -13.99 -3.94 -6.98
N GLY A 148 -14.69 -3.26 -7.90
CA GLY A 148 -16.00 -3.68 -8.42
C GLY A 148 -15.93 -5.03 -9.09
N TYR A 149 -14.96 -5.21 -9.99
CA TYR A 149 -14.72 -6.49 -10.66
C TYR A 149 -14.39 -7.60 -9.64
N ALA A 150 -13.51 -7.31 -8.68
CA ALA A 150 -13.13 -8.28 -7.65
C ALA A 150 -14.36 -8.74 -6.84
N ARG A 151 -15.23 -7.81 -6.45
CA ARG A 151 -16.47 -8.10 -5.71
C ARG A 151 -17.44 -8.95 -6.53
N GLU A 152 -17.67 -8.59 -7.79
CA GLU A 152 -18.59 -9.31 -8.69
C GLU A 152 -18.15 -10.75 -8.95
N HIS A 153 -16.83 -11.00 -8.95
CA HIS A 153 -16.26 -12.32 -9.21
C HIS A 153 -15.81 -13.07 -7.94
N GLY A 154 -16.14 -12.56 -6.76
CA GLY A 154 -15.77 -13.20 -5.49
C GLY A 154 -14.26 -13.34 -5.28
N LEU A 155 -13.48 -12.40 -5.80
CA LEU A 155 -12.02 -12.41 -5.66
C LEU A 155 -11.60 -12.01 -4.23
N PRO A 156 -10.34 -12.30 -3.83
CA PRO A 156 -9.80 -11.85 -2.55
C PRO A 156 -9.92 -10.33 -2.38
N LYS A 157 -10.05 -9.90 -1.13
CA LYS A 157 -10.03 -8.47 -0.79
C LYS A 157 -8.68 -7.85 -1.09
N VAL A 158 -8.67 -6.52 -1.21
CA VAL A 158 -7.45 -5.74 -1.36
C VAL A 158 -6.93 -5.28 0.00
N TYR A 159 -5.63 -5.32 0.20
CA TYR A 159 -4.90 -4.68 1.29
C TYR A 159 -4.17 -3.46 0.72
N VAL A 160 -4.45 -2.28 1.28
CA VAL A 160 -3.89 -1.02 0.78
C VAL A 160 -2.70 -0.61 1.64
N LEU A 161 -1.57 -0.33 1.01
CA LEU A 161 -0.37 0.21 1.63
C LEU A 161 -0.05 1.57 1.01
N ILE A 162 0.15 2.59 1.84
CA ILE A 162 0.56 3.93 1.41
C ILE A 162 1.84 4.29 2.15
N ASP A 163 2.90 4.59 1.39
CA ASP A 163 4.18 5.02 1.93
C ASP A 163 4.39 6.52 1.80
N GLU A 164 5.06 7.12 2.81
CA GLU A 164 5.47 8.53 2.82
C GLU A 164 4.30 9.53 2.64
N TYR A 165 3.14 9.22 3.23
CA TYR A 165 1.96 10.08 3.13
C TYR A 165 2.20 11.50 3.68
N ASP A 166 2.89 11.62 4.80
CA ASP A 166 3.21 12.89 5.46
C ASP A 166 4.21 13.72 4.65
N ASN A 167 5.21 13.08 4.04
CA ASN A 167 6.18 13.76 3.19
C ASN A 167 5.47 14.45 2.02
N PHE A 168 4.53 13.76 1.38
CA PHE A 168 3.72 14.34 0.32
C PHE A 168 2.87 15.52 0.83
N THR A 169 2.18 15.38 1.94
CA THR A 169 1.37 16.45 2.53
C THR A 169 2.22 17.64 2.97
N ASN A 170 3.40 17.41 3.53
CA ASN A 170 4.36 18.46 3.90
C ASN A 170 4.93 19.19 2.67
N GLN A 171 5.20 18.48 1.58
CA GLN A 171 5.59 19.10 0.32
C GLN A 171 4.48 19.99 -0.24
N LEU A 172 3.22 19.55 -0.19
CA LEU A 172 2.07 20.37 -0.57
C LEU A 172 1.98 21.66 0.27
N LEU A 173 2.12 21.54 1.59
CA LEU A 173 2.12 22.69 2.52
C LEU A 173 3.24 23.68 2.22
N THR A 174 4.43 23.19 1.87
CA THR A 174 5.61 24.02 1.66
C THR A 174 5.61 24.68 0.27
N ALA A 175 5.19 23.94 -0.76
CA ALA A 175 5.23 24.41 -2.15
C ALA A 175 4.11 25.38 -2.48
N TYR A 176 2.94 25.20 -1.87
CA TYR A 176 1.73 25.98 -2.18
C TYR A 176 1.27 26.77 -0.96
N LYS A 177 1.93 27.90 -0.70
CA LYS A 177 1.51 28.79 0.39
C LYS A 177 0.07 29.27 0.20
N ASP A 178 -0.79 28.84 1.13
CA ASP A 178 -2.16 29.21 1.44
C ASP A 178 -3.28 28.93 0.40
N PRO A 179 -3.42 29.52 -0.78
CA PRO A 179 -4.64 29.31 -1.58
C PRO A 179 -4.73 27.95 -2.27
N LEU A 180 -3.60 27.39 -2.68
CA LEU A 180 -3.57 26.10 -3.35
C LEU A 180 -3.68 24.94 -2.37
N TYR A 181 -3.08 25.06 -1.19
CA TYR A 181 -3.21 24.08 -0.13
C TYR A 181 -4.67 23.94 0.33
N GLU A 182 -5.39 25.06 0.50
CA GLU A 182 -6.82 25.01 0.77
C GLU A 182 -7.59 24.28 -0.33
N SER A 183 -7.27 24.49 -1.60
CA SER A 183 -7.95 23.80 -2.71
C SER A 183 -7.69 22.29 -2.74
N VAL A 184 -6.50 21.82 -2.32
CA VAL A 184 -6.17 20.38 -2.20
C VAL A 184 -6.84 19.73 -1.00
N THR A 185 -6.98 20.48 0.10
CA THR A 185 -7.45 19.93 1.38
C THR A 185 -8.94 20.16 1.67
N THR A 186 -9.54 21.24 1.14
CA THR A 186 -10.91 21.66 1.50
C THR A 186 -11.95 21.47 0.39
N GLY A 187 -11.55 21.31 -0.88
CA GLY A 187 -12.46 21.12 -2.01
C GLY A 187 -12.76 19.67 -2.34
N GLU A 188 -13.43 19.42 -3.48
CA GLU A 188 -13.45 18.13 -4.15
C GLU A 188 -12.13 17.92 -4.91
N SER A 189 -11.03 17.77 -4.17
CA SER A 189 -9.72 17.54 -4.75
C SER A 189 -9.54 16.07 -5.16
N PHE A 190 -8.61 15.84 -6.11
CA PHE A 190 -8.22 14.49 -6.51
C PHE A 190 -7.78 13.62 -5.31
N LEU A 191 -7.07 14.23 -4.35
CA LEU A 191 -6.59 13.54 -3.14
C LEU A 191 -7.75 13.11 -2.25
N ARG A 192 -8.73 13.99 -2.03
CA ARG A 192 -9.93 13.67 -1.26
C ARG A 192 -10.75 12.58 -1.94
N THR A 193 -10.90 12.66 -3.27
CA THR A 193 -11.60 11.65 -4.08
C THR A 193 -10.92 10.29 -3.96
N PHE A 194 -9.58 10.26 -4.02
CA PHE A 194 -8.80 9.05 -3.84
C PHE A 194 -9.04 8.39 -2.46
N PHE A 195 -8.96 9.16 -1.37
CA PHE A 195 -9.24 8.63 -0.03
C PHE A 195 -10.70 8.25 0.19
N LYS A 196 -11.65 8.94 -0.47
CA LYS A 196 -13.06 8.53 -0.47
C LYS A 196 -13.25 7.15 -1.13
N ALA A 197 -12.56 6.89 -2.26
CA ALA A 197 -12.59 5.58 -2.92
C ALA A 197 -12.06 4.45 -2.00
N ILE A 198 -10.94 4.68 -1.31
CA ILE A 198 -10.40 3.73 -0.33
C ILE A 198 -11.40 3.50 0.82
N LYS A 199 -11.94 4.57 1.39
CA LYS A 199 -12.93 4.49 2.47
C LYS A 199 -14.18 3.73 2.05
N ALA A 200 -14.69 4.00 0.84
CA ALA A 200 -15.82 3.27 0.28
C ALA A 200 -15.51 1.79 0.12
N GLY A 201 -14.34 1.44 -0.43
CA GLY A 201 -13.89 0.06 -0.57
C GLY A 201 -13.79 -0.70 0.76
N ILE A 202 -13.37 -0.03 1.85
CA ILE A 202 -13.38 -0.60 3.20
C ILE A 202 -14.83 -0.82 3.66
N GLY A 203 -15.70 0.18 3.51
CA GLY A 203 -17.09 0.10 3.92
C GLY A 203 -17.90 -0.97 3.17
N GLU A 204 -17.60 -1.22 1.91
CA GLU A 204 -18.20 -2.25 1.07
C GLU A 204 -17.57 -3.64 1.26
N GLY A 205 -16.50 -3.75 2.02
CA GLY A 205 -15.80 -4.99 2.28
C GLY A 205 -14.89 -5.48 1.14
N SER A 206 -14.61 -4.66 0.14
CA SER A 206 -13.69 -4.95 -0.98
C SER A 206 -12.22 -4.70 -0.59
N ILE A 207 -11.98 -3.78 0.35
CA ILE A 207 -10.69 -3.52 0.96
C ILE A 207 -10.72 -4.05 2.40
N ARG A 208 -9.67 -4.79 2.81
CA ARG A 208 -9.55 -5.27 4.20
C ARG A 208 -9.23 -4.13 5.15
N THR A 209 -8.20 -3.38 4.81
CA THR A 209 -7.76 -2.20 5.56
C THR A 209 -6.79 -1.36 4.72
N CYS A 210 -6.41 -0.20 5.23
CA CYS A 210 -5.36 0.67 4.69
C CYS A 210 -4.31 0.90 5.78
N PHE A 211 -3.04 0.65 5.46
CA PHE A 211 -1.90 0.96 6.31
C PHE A 211 -1.11 2.10 5.67
N CYS A 212 -0.95 3.20 6.40
CA CYS A 212 -0.21 4.37 5.93
C CYS A 212 1.07 4.53 6.76
N THR A 213 2.19 4.78 6.08
CA THR A 213 3.42 5.23 6.72
C THR A 213 3.61 6.72 6.51
N GLY A 214 4.39 7.33 7.39
CA GLY A 214 4.64 8.76 7.41
C GLY A 214 4.43 9.33 8.82
N VAL A 215 5.36 10.12 9.30
CA VAL A 215 5.64 10.86 10.55
C VAL A 215 6.84 10.38 11.29
#